data_7a87a6e549d1a4e90129b76d9204d1e2
#
_entry.id   7a87a6e549d1a4e90129b76d9204d1e2
#
_cell.length_a   1.000
_cell.length_b   1.000
_cell.length_c   1.000
_cell.angle_alpha   90.00
_cell.angle_beta   90.00
_cell.angle_gamma   90.00
#
_symmetry.space_group_name_H-M   'P 1'
#
loop_
_entity.id
_entity.type
_entity.pdbx_description
1 polymer ?
#
loop_
_entity_poly.entity_id
_entity_poly.type
_entity_poly.pdbx_seq_one_letter_code
_entity_poly.pdbx_strand_id
1 'polypeptide(L)'
;PDEADVIAIAGMGGETIIHILENAPWTKDGSHQLLLQPMTKAADLRRWLSVNGYTFTSERLVWDKGYLYPVLCVKGGSCPTLTEKQLLCGVKLADDPLYGDYLALHAGKLHKTAAGLRQSRREDAAQRAAALEALAEELEKERGSL
;
A
#
# COMPACT_ATOMS: atom_id res chain seq x y z
N PRO A 1 -2.32 19.30 -18.73
CA PRO A 1 -2.96 19.21 -17.43
C PRO A 1 -4.44 19.60 -17.45
N ASP A 2 -4.83 20.54 -18.30
CA ASP A 2 -6.21 21.06 -18.33
C ASP A 2 -7.16 20.21 -19.19
N GLU A 3 -6.65 19.15 -19.82
CA GLU A 3 -7.40 18.31 -20.75
C GLU A 3 -7.85 16.97 -20.18
N ALA A 4 -7.41 16.61 -18.94
CA ALA A 4 -7.71 15.32 -18.34
C ALA A 4 -8.20 15.46 -16.89
N ASP A 5 -9.38 14.90 -16.60
CA ASP A 5 -9.91 14.82 -15.24
C ASP A 5 -9.38 13.60 -14.48
N VAL A 6 -9.03 12.54 -15.21
CA VAL A 6 -8.53 11.28 -14.65
C VAL A 6 -7.20 10.93 -15.32
N ILE A 7 -6.22 10.58 -14.50
CA ILE A 7 -4.89 10.17 -14.95
C ILE A 7 -4.61 8.78 -14.40
N ALA A 8 -4.31 7.83 -15.28
CA ALA A 8 -4.00 6.46 -14.89
C ALA A 8 -2.52 6.16 -15.10
N ILE A 9 -1.87 5.62 -14.08
CA ILE A 9 -0.49 5.14 -14.12
C ILE A 9 -0.49 3.70 -13.62
N ALA A 10 -0.26 2.76 -14.52
CA ALA A 10 -0.38 1.34 -14.22
C ALA A 10 0.81 0.55 -14.78
N GLY A 11 1.03 -0.65 -14.23
CA GLY A 11 2.04 -1.56 -14.73
C GLY A 11 3.48 -1.18 -14.37
N MET A 12 3.67 -0.33 -13.35
CA MET A 12 4.99 0.17 -12.93
C MET A 12 5.20 -0.09 -11.45
N GLY A 13 6.46 -0.18 -11.02
CA GLY A 13 6.80 -0.26 -9.60
C GLY A 13 6.43 1.03 -8.85
N GLY A 14 6.18 0.93 -7.55
CA GLY A 14 5.84 2.08 -6.72
C GLY A 14 6.86 3.21 -6.78
N GLU A 15 8.15 2.89 -6.84
CA GLU A 15 9.22 3.88 -6.95
C GLU A 15 9.15 4.67 -8.26
N THR A 16 8.81 4.01 -9.37
CA THR A 16 8.65 4.66 -10.67
C THR A 16 7.45 5.60 -10.65
N ILE A 17 6.34 5.18 -10.06
CA ILE A 17 5.15 6.02 -9.90
C ILE A 17 5.48 7.27 -9.08
N ILE A 18 6.18 7.10 -7.96
CA ILE A 18 6.64 8.21 -7.11
C ILE A 18 7.45 9.20 -7.94
N HIS A 19 8.41 8.71 -8.72
CA HIS A 19 9.27 9.56 -9.55
C HIS A 19 8.45 10.35 -10.59
N ILE A 20 7.46 9.72 -11.21
CA ILE A 20 6.57 10.40 -12.15
C ILE A 20 5.80 11.53 -11.45
N LEU A 21 5.25 11.26 -10.26
CA LEU A 21 4.47 12.25 -9.52
C LEU A 21 5.33 13.38 -8.96
N GLU A 22 6.57 13.12 -8.57
CA GLU A 22 7.52 14.15 -8.16
C GLU A 22 7.77 15.17 -9.27
N ASN A 23 7.75 14.74 -10.52
CA ASN A 23 7.93 15.58 -11.70
C ASN A 23 6.63 16.18 -12.23
N ALA A 24 5.51 15.92 -11.57
CA ALA A 24 4.19 16.41 -11.99
C ALA A 24 3.42 16.99 -10.78
N PRO A 25 3.95 18.05 -10.13
CA PRO A 25 3.31 18.62 -8.93
C PRO A 25 1.90 19.16 -9.17
N TRP A 26 1.54 19.44 -10.40
CA TRP A 26 0.20 19.86 -10.78
C TRP A 26 -0.86 18.79 -10.54
N THR A 27 -0.47 17.50 -10.40
CA THR A 27 -1.41 16.40 -10.15
C THR A 27 -2.07 16.48 -8.77
N LYS A 28 -1.51 17.26 -7.86
CA LYS A 28 -2.06 17.42 -6.50
C LYS A 28 -2.81 18.74 -6.27
N ASP A 29 -3.28 19.36 -7.35
CA ASP A 29 -4.06 20.60 -7.27
C ASP A 29 -5.51 20.39 -6.80
N GLY A 30 -5.94 19.15 -6.67
CA GLY A 30 -7.29 18.77 -6.25
C GLY A 30 -8.30 18.61 -7.38
N SER A 31 -7.94 18.97 -8.62
CA SER A 31 -8.83 18.87 -9.78
C SER A 31 -8.67 17.58 -10.58
N HIS A 32 -7.66 16.77 -10.26
CA HIS A 32 -7.36 15.54 -10.96
C HIS A 32 -7.56 14.32 -10.07
N GLN A 33 -8.19 13.28 -10.62
CA GLN A 33 -8.23 11.95 -10.04
C GLN A 33 -7.08 11.12 -10.61
N LEU A 34 -6.33 10.46 -9.74
CA LEU A 34 -5.24 9.57 -10.14
C LEU A 34 -5.61 8.13 -9.84
N LEU A 35 -5.48 7.26 -10.83
CA LEU A 35 -5.60 5.82 -10.68
C LEU A 35 -4.21 5.23 -10.78
N LEU A 36 -3.70 4.69 -9.68
CA LEU A 36 -2.34 4.20 -9.58
C LEU A 36 -2.35 2.70 -9.31
N GLN A 37 -1.67 1.94 -10.18
CA GLN A 37 -1.51 0.50 -9.98
C GLN A 37 -0.03 0.16 -9.85
N PRO A 38 0.51 0.15 -8.62
CA PRO A 38 1.88 -0.27 -8.38
C PRO A 38 1.99 -1.79 -8.49
N MET A 39 2.95 -2.28 -9.26
CA MET A 39 3.25 -3.71 -9.38
C MET A 39 4.13 -4.19 -8.24
N THR A 40 4.91 -3.28 -7.63
CA THR A 40 5.77 -3.54 -6.47
C THR A 40 5.74 -2.31 -5.56
N LYS A 41 6.14 -2.51 -4.30
CA LYS A 41 6.36 -1.42 -3.33
C LYS A 41 5.15 -0.50 -3.11
N ALA A 42 3.97 -1.09 -3.04
CA ALA A 42 2.73 -0.36 -2.80
C ALA A 42 2.77 0.39 -1.45
N ALA A 43 3.38 -0.21 -0.42
CA ALA A 43 3.52 0.43 0.89
C ALA A 43 4.34 1.72 0.83
N ASP A 44 5.45 1.72 0.07
CA ASP A 44 6.28 2.90 -0.11
C ASP A 44 5.51 4.00 -0.86
N LEU A 45 4.73 3.62 -1.87
CA LEU A 45 3.88 4.54 -2.61
C LEU A 45 2.82 5.16 -1.69
N ARG A 46 2.14 4.36 -0.88
CA ARG A 46 1.14 4.87 0.07
C ARG A 46 1.76 5.86 1.06
N ARG A 47 2.95 5.53 1.57
CA ARG A 47 3.67 6.43 2.49
C ARG A 47 3.99 7.76 1.82
N TRP A 48 4.55 7.72 0.63
CA TRP A 48 4.89 8.92 -0.12
C TRP A 48 3.67 9.79 -0.41
N LEU A 49 2.57 9.18 -0.87
CA LEU A 49 1.33 9.90 -1.14
C LEU A 49 0.79 10.59 0.11
N SER A 50 0.81 9.90 1.25
CA SER A 50 0.25 10.42 2.50
C SER A 50 0.99 11.66 3.03
N VAL A 51 2.29 11.79 2.74
CA VAL A 51 3.10 12.91 3.23
C VAL A 51 3.37 13.98 2.15
N ASN A 52 2.95 13.76 0.92
CA ASN A 52 3.23 14.67 -0.20
C ASN A 52 1.99 15.36 -0.80
N GLY A 53 0.92 15.46 -0.04
CA GLY A 53 -0.23 16.26 -0.42
C GLY A 53 -1.31 15.54 -1.23
N TYR A 54 -1.43 14.23 -1.05
CA TYR A 54 -2.50 13.43 -1.65
C TYR A 54 -3.39 12.80 -0.59
N THR A 55 -4.65 12.55 -0.95
CA THR A 55 -5.61 11.82 -0.11
C THR A 55 -6.18 10.64 -0.89
N PHE A 56 -6.49 9.56 -0.17
CA PHE A 56 -7.06 8.34 -0.76
C PHE A 56 -8.57 8.47 -0.84
N THR A 57 -9.13 8.39 -2.04
CA THR A 57 -10.58 8.44 -2.26
C THR A 57 -11.19 7.04 -2.30
N SER A 58 -10.51 6.08 -2.92
CA SER A 58 -10.91 4.67 -2.92
C SER A 58 -9.71 3.78 -3.24
N GLU A 59 -9.84 2.50 -2.98
CA GLU A 59 -8.87 1.49 -3.35
C GLU A 59 -9.63 0.23 -3.78
N ARG A 60 -9.06 -0.55 -4.68
CA ARG A 60 -9.57 -1.83 -5.13
C ARG A 60 -8.44 -2.83 -5.30
N LEU A 61 -8.79 -4.11 -5.23
CA LEU A 61 -7.86 -5.20 -5.48
C LEU A 61 -8.23 -5.92 -6.77
N VAL A 62 -7.23 -6.30 -7.54
CA VAL A 62 -7.42 -7.03 -8.80
C VAL A 62 -6.45 -8.19 -8.88
N TRP A 63 -6.92 -9.33 -9.41
CA TRP A 63 -6.08 -10.45 -9.79
C TRP A 63 -5.57 -10.25 -11.21
N ASP A 64 -4.26 -10.40 -11.39
CA ASP A 64 -3.65 -10.41 -12.72
C ASP A 64 -2.51 -11.41 -12.74
N LYS A 65 -2.60 -12.40 -13.62
CA LYS A 65 -1.57 -13.43 -13.81
C LYS A 65 -1.14 -14.13 -12.51
N GLY A 66 -2.09 -14.41 -11.63
CA GLY A 66 -1.85 -15.10 -10.36
C GLY A 66 -1.36 -14.21 -9.22
N TYR A 67 -1.26 -12.90 -9.44
CA TYR A 67 -0.88 -11.94 -8.41
C TYR A 67 -2.02 -10.99 -8.09
N LEU A 68 -2.08 -10.59 -6.83
CA LEU A 68 -3.08 -9.66 -6.31
C LEU A 68 -2.46 -8.27 -6.21
N TYR A 69 -3.01 -7.32 -6.96
CA TYR A 69 -2.50 -5.95 -7.02
C TYR A 69 -3.52 -4.94 -6.48
N PRO A 70 -3.06 -3.92 -5.73
CA PRO A 70 -3.92 -2.81 -5.37
C PRO A 70 -4.01 -1.79 -6.51
N VAL A 71 -5.19 -1.19 -6.64
CA VAL A 71 -5.41 0.00 -7.47
C VAL A 71 -5.80 1.13 -6.54
N LEU A 72 -4.99 2.18 -6.48
CA LEU A 72 -5.20 3.31 -5.60
C LEU A 72 -5.85 4.45 -6.37
N CYS A 73 -6.96 4.96 -5.87
CA CYS A 73 -7.57 6.17 -6.39
C CYS A 73 -7.28 7.32 -5.43
N VAL A 74 -6.53 8.30 -5.89
CA VAL A 74 -6.07 9.42 -5.06
C VAL A 74 -6.29 10.75 -5.75
N LYS A 75 -6.31 11.82 -4.99
CA LYS A 75 -6.33 13.20 -5.48
C LYS A 75 -5.52 14.10 -4.56
N GLY A 76 -5.26 15.32 -4.97
CA GLY A 76 -4.65 16.32 -4.08
C GLY A 76 -5.50 16.54 -2.84
N GLY A 77 -4.88 16.60 -1.70
CA GLY A 77 -5.54 16.79 -0.41
C GLY A 77 -4.65 16.41 0.75
N SER A 78 -5.21 16.37 1.94
CA SER A 78 -4.49 15.98 3.15
C SER A 78 -4.84 14.56 3.57
N CYS A 79 -3.88 13.88 4.18
CA CYS A 79 -4.03 12.52 4.67
C CYS A 79 -3.45 12.43 6.08
N PRO A 80 -4.17 11.81 7.06
CA PRO A 80 -3.58 11.55 8.37
C PRO A 80 -2.38 10.61 8.24
N THR A 81 -1.53 10.58 9.27
CA THR A 81 -0.42 9.61 9.32
C THR A 81 -0.98 8.19 9.25
N LEU A 82 -0.45 7.40 8.32
CA LEU A 82 -0.89 6.03 8.12
C LEU A 82 -0.19 5.08 9.10
N THR A 83 -0.94 4.09 9.60
CA THR A 83 -0.38 3.00 10.40
C THR A 83 0.39 2.03 9.51
N GLU A 84 1.23 1.18 10.10
CA GLU A 84 1.94 0.13 9.36
C GLU A 84 0.95 -0.81 8.62
N LYS A 85 -0.16 -1.13 9.26
CA LYS A 85 -1.22 -1.93 8.64
C LYS A 85 -1.81 -1.24 7.42
N GLN A 86 -2.10 0.04 7.52
CA GLN A 86 -2.63 0.83 6.39
C GLN A 86 -1.63 0.94 5.25
N LEU A 87 -0.35 1.09 5.55
CA LEU A 87 0.70 1.13 4.53
C LEU A 87 0.76 -0.20 3.75
N LEU A 88 0.70 -1.33 4.45
CA LEU A 88 0.78 -2.65 3.83
C LEU A 88 -0.52 -3.06 3.14
N CYS A 89 -1.64 -2.88 3.80
CA CYS A 89 -2.91 -3.49 3.42
C CYS A 89 -3.98 -2.51 2.97
N GLY A 90 -3.64 -1.22 2.87
CA GLY A 90 -4.51 -0.21 2.29
C GLY A 90 -5.33 0.56 3.31
N VAL A 91 -5.84 1.70 2.83
CA VAL A 91 -6.60 2.68 3.62
C VAL A 91 -8.10 2.49 3.41
N LYS A 92 -8.52 2.10 2.21
CA LYS A 92 -9.91 2.03 1.77
C LYS A 92 -10.30 0.66 1.18
N LEU A 93 -9.68 -0.42 1.66
CA LEU A 93 -9.88 -1.78 1.11
C LEU A 93 -10.81 -2.66 1.96
N ALA A 94 -11.27 -2.21 3.11
CA ALA A 94 -12.02 -3.05 4.05
C ALA A 94 -13.29 -3.69 3.45
N ASP A 95 -13.92 -3.03 2.50
CA ASP A 95 -15.14 -3.52 1.84
C ASP A 95 -14.87 -4.29 0.53
N ASP A 96 -13.60 -4.42 0.13
CA ASP A 96 -13.25 -5.14 -1.09
C ASP A 96 -13.39 -6.64 -0.86
N PRO A 97 -14.05 -7.41 -1.77
CA PRO A 97 -14.20 -8.86 -1.61
C PRO A 97 -12.87 -9.63 -1.50
N LEU A 98 -11.78 -9.09 -2.02
CA LEU A 98 -10.47 -9.71 -1.99
C LEU A 98 -9.62 -9.25 -0.80
N TYR A 99 -10.16 -8.41 0.07
CA TYR A 99 -9.40 -7.87 1.21
C TYR A 99 -8.89 -8.97 2.14
N GLY A 100 -9.70 -9.98 2.45
CA GLY A 100 -9.28 -11.12 3.27
C GLY A 100 -8.07 -11.86 2.67
N ASP A 101 -8.07 -12.08 1.35
CA ASP A 101 -6.96 -12.71 0.64
C ASP A 101 -5.71 -11.82 0.69
N TYR A 102 -5.88 -10.52 0.57
CA TYR A 102 -4.78 -9.56 0.64
C TYR A 102 -4.15 -9.52 2.05
N LEU A 103 -4.96 -9.54 3.09
CA LEU A 103 -4.48 -9.64 4.48
C LEU A 103 -3.69 -10.92 4.68
N ALA A 104 -4.19 -12.06 4.21
CA ALA A 104 -3.51 -13.35 4.31
C ALA A 104 -2.17 -13.35 3.59
N LEU A 105 -2.12 -12.76 2.39
CA LEU A 105 -0.89 -12.64 1.62
C LEU A 105 0.18 -11.87 2.38
N HIS A 106 -0.17 -10.72 2.94
CA HIS A 106 0.77 -9.89 3.70
C HIS A 106 1.16 -10.52 5.04
N ALA A 107 0.23 -11.14 5.75
CA ALA A 107 0.54 -11.87 6.98
C ALA A 107 1.55 -12.98 6.72
N GLY A 108 1.37 -13.76 5.63
CA GLY A 108 2.32 -14.80 5.23
C GLY A 108 3.71 -14.26 4.93
N LYS A 109 3.81 -13.13 4.23
CA LYS A 109 5.10 -12.48 3.97
C LYS A 109 5.78 -11.99 5.25
N LEU A 110 5.01 -11.43 6.17
CA LEU A 110 5.53 -10.97 7.47
C LEU A 110 6.07 -12.13 8.30
N HIS A 111 5.34 -13.24 8.37
CA HIS A 111 5.80 -14.43 9.08
C HIS A 111 7.09 -14.99 8.47
N LYS A 112 7.17 -15.04 7.16
CA LYS A 112 8.37 -15.52 6.44
C LYS A 112 9.58 -14.63 6.75
N THR A 113 9.40 -13.32 6.70
CA THR A 113 10.46 -12.36 7.01
C THR A 113 10.89 -12.47 8.47
N ALA A 114 9.93 -12.58 9.39
CA ALA A 114 10.21 -12.75 10.82
C ALA A 114 10.99 -14.03 11.10
N ALA A 115 10.62 -15.14 10.46
CA ALA A 115 11.34 -16.41 10.59
C ALA A 115 12.80 -16.29 10.14
N GLY A 116 13.04 -15.59 9.03
CA GLY A 116 14.40 -15.30 8.56
C GLY A 116 15.20 -14.45 9.53
N LEU A 117 14.57 -13.44 10.13
CA LEU A 117 15.21 -12.58 11.13
C LEU A 117 15.59 -13.35 12.41
N ARG A 118 14.76 -14.32 12.83
CA ARG A 118 15.05 -15.13 14.03
C ARG A 118 16.28 -16.02 13.85
N GLN A 119 16.67 -16.31 12.62
CA GLN A 119 17.89 -17.04 12.31
C GLN A 119 19.11 -16.12 12.22
N SER A 120 18.91 -14.80 12.24
CA SER A 120 19.98 -13.81 12.18
C SER A 120 20.63 -13.62 13.55
N ARG A 121 21.94 -13.35 13.53
CA ARG A 121 22.73 -13.05 14.76
C ARG A 121 22.80 -11.55 15.07
N ARG A 122 22.07 -10.70 14.33
CA ARG A 122 22.03 -9.26 14.58
C ARG A 122 21.35 -8.97 15.91
N GLU A 123 21.82 -7.98 16.64
CA GLU A 123 21.28 -7.60 17.96
C GLU A 123 19.80 -7.22 17.92
N ASP A 124 19.38 -6.54 16.86
CA ASP A 124 18.00 -6.06 16.70
C ASP A 124 17.05 -7.06 16.03
N ALA A 125 17.59 -8.18 15.54
CA ALA A 125 16.80 -9.11 14.70
C ALA A 125 15.60 -9.71 15.45
N ALA A 126 15.79 -10.09 16.72
CA ALA A 126 14.70 -10.66 17.53
C ALA A 126 13.59 -9.65 17.79
N GLN A 127 13.92 -8.38 18.04
CA GLN A 127 12.93 -7.32 18.25
C GLN A 127 12.17 -7.02 16.95
N ARG A 128 12.88 -6.97 15.83
CA ARG A 128 12.26 -6.76 14.52
C ARG A 128 11.34 -7.92 14.15
N ALA A 129 11.76 -9.15 14.40
CA ALA A 129 10.93 -10.33 14.16
C ALA A 129 9.65 -10.28 15.00
N ALA A 130 9.75 -9.94 16.28
CA ALA A 130 8.59 -9.82 17.17
C ALA A 130 7.61 -8.74 16.68
N ALA A 131 8.11 -7.60 16.20
CA ALA A 131 7.27 -6.53 15.65
C ALA A 131 6.52 -6.99 14.39
N LEU A 132 7.21 -7.70 13.49
CA LEU A 132 6.58 -8.23 12.27
C LEU A 132 5.54 -9.30 12.58
N GLU A 133 5.81 -10.17 13.54
CA GLU A 133 4.85 -11.20 13.99
C GLU A 133 3.61 -10.56 14.62
N ALA A 134 3.79 -9.53 15.45
CA ALA A 134 2.67 -8.80 16.04
C ALA A 134 1.79 -8.15 14.96
N LEU A 135 2.39 -7.57 13.93
CA LEU A 135 1.67 -7.01 12.79
C LEU A 135 0.94 -8.12 12.02
N ALA A 136 1.59 -9.25 11.77
CA ALA A 136 0.97 -10.38 11.10
C ALA A 136 -0.26 -10.89 11.86
N GLU A 137 -0.17 -11.00 13.17
CA GLU A 137 -1.29 -11.40 14.03
C GLU A 137 -2.44 -10.40 13.96
N GLU A 138 -2.14 -9.11 13.90
CA GLU A 138 -3.14 -8.06 13.72
C GLU A 138 -3.89 -8.24 12.39
N LEU A 139 -3.18 -8.53 11.30
CA LEU A 139 -3.78 -8.78 10.00
C LEU A 139 -4.66 -10.05 10.01
N GLU A 140 -4.20 -11.11 10.64
CA GLU A 140 -4.94 -12.37 10.74
C GLU A 140 -6.21 -12.22 11.60
N LYS A 141 -6.13 -11.44 12.67
CA LYS A 141 -7.28 -11.13 13.51
C LYS A 141 -8.34 -10.34 12.73
N GLU A 142 -7.92 -9.34 11.96
CA GLU A 142 -8.83 -8.57 11.12
C GLU A 142 -9.46 -9.46 10.05
N ARG A 143 -8.69 -10.33 9.41
CA ARG A 143 -9.20 -11.29 8.44
C ARG A 143 -10.28 -12.19 9.05
N GLY A 144 -10.05 -12.68 10.27
CA GLY A 144 -11.01 -13.52 10.96
C GLY A 144 -12.32 -12.82 11.34
N SER A 145 -12.35 -11.49 11.33
CA SER A 145 -13.55 -10.70 11.63
C SER A 145 -14.36 -10.28 10.40
N LEU A 146 -13.89 -10.61 9.21
CA LEU A 146 -14.57 -10.25 7.94
C LEU A 146 -15.79 -11.13 7.63
#